data_742e6a27a376a646f1b798d1644f25f2
#
_entry.id   742e6a27a376a646f1b798d1644f25f2
#
_cell.length_a   1.000
_cell.length_b   1.000
_cell.length_c   1.000
_cell.angle_alpha   90.00
_cell.angle_beta   90.00
_cell.angle_gamma   90.00
#
_symmetry.space_group_name_H-M   'P 1'
#
loop_
_entity.id
_entity.type
_entity.pdbx_description
1 polymer ?
#
loop_
_entity_poly.entity_id
_entity_poly.type
_entity_poly.pdbx_seq_one_letter_code
_entity_poly.pdbx_strand_id
1 'polypeptide(L)'
;MCIRDRILIVPENREKSGSQEHMMIFETHAHYDDPAFDEDRESLLLKLPEEGITRVVNVAASLKGCRDSLDLAKKYDFIYASIGVHPSDTGELTDDDLAFMEKLCREEALQQGGKVVAVGEIGLDYYWNEPDREIQKKWFEAQMEMARRTHLPLIIHSRDAAKDTVDLMQEHHAGEIGGIVHCYSYSVELARTFLDMGFYFGIGGVVTFGNGRKLAEVVKYLPLEKIVLETDSPYLSPVPNRGKRNSSLNLPYVAGKIAELKEITPEQVMQVTFANAEQIYGFQKKKQ
;
A
#
# COMPACT_ATOMS: atom_id res chain seq x y z
N MET A 1 37.60 48.24 -48.89
CA MET A 1 37.36 48.79 -47.51
C MET A 1 36.36 47.82 -46.86
N CYS A 2 36.88 46.85 -46.12
CA CYS A 2 36.10 45.76 -45.53
C CYS A 2 35.65 46.17 -44.12
N ILE A 3 34.39 46.12 -43.88
CA ILE A 3 33.79 46.24 -42.56
C ILE A 3 33.62 44.82 -42.04
N ARG A 4 34.33 44.51 -40.92
CA ARG A 4 34.24 43.26 -40.18
C ARG A 4 33.04 43.33 -39.24
N ASP A 5 32.04 42.52 -39.50
CA ASP A 5 30.97 42.26 -38.55
C ASP A 5 31.50 41.41 -37.38
N ARG A 6 31.47 42.00 -36.16
CA ARG A 6 31.71 41.26 -34.93
C ARG A 6 30.43 40.62 -34.49
N ILE A 7 30.37 39.29 -34.56
CA ILE A 7 29.35 38.49 -33.91
C ILE A 7 29.63 38.53 -32.40
N LEU A 8 28.72 39.16 -31.65
CA LEU A 8 28.67 39.09 -30.19
C LEU A 8 28.07 37.74 -29.79
N ILE A 9 28.94 36.84 -29.29
CA ILE A 9 28.51 35.62 -28.61
C ILE A 9 28.02 36.01 -27.25
N VAL A 10 26.68 35.97 -27.02
CA VAL A 10 26.08 36.06 -25.70
C VAL A 10 26.20 34.66 -25.07
N PRO A 11 26.82 34.54 -23.86
CA PRO A 11 26.81 33.24 -23.17
C PRO A 11 25.38 32.96 -22.67
N GLU A 12 24.79 31.86 -23.14
CA GLU A 12 23.60 31.30 -22.52
C GLU A 12 23.92 30.90 -21.08
N ASN A 13 23.57 31.74 -20.15
CA ASN A 13 23.47 31.40 -18.75
C ASN A 13 22.30 30.41 -18.60
N ARG A 14 22.61 29.12 -18.68
CA ARG A 14 21.71 28.10 -18.13
C ARG A 14 21.76 28.23 -16.61
N GLU A 15 20.91 29.06 -16.08
CA GLU A 15 20.54 29.00 -14.67
C GLU A 15 19.91 27.64 -14.40
N LYS A 16 20.69 26.72 -13.83
CA LYS A 16 20.17 25.57 -13.09
C LYS A 16 19.62 26.08 -11.77
N SER A 17 18.45 26.68 -11.79
CA SER A 17 17.68 26.98 -10.60
C SER A 17 16.38 26.17 -10.66
N GLY A 18 16.37 25.12 -9.92
CA GLY A 18 15.23 24.27 -9.66
C GLY A 18 15.74 23.08 -8.88
N SER A 19 15.78 23.18 -7.55
CA SER A 19 15.78 22.01 -6.71
C SER A 19 14.60 21.15 -7.17
N GLN A 20 14.86 20.10 -7.95
CA GLN A 20 13.92 19.01 -8.05
C GLN A 20 13.77 18.48 -6.63
N GLU A 21 12.77 18.95 -5.91
CA GLU A 21 12.25 18.21 -4.79
C GLU A 21 11.95 16.82 -5.34
N HIS A 22 12.78 15.84 -5.00
CA HIS A 22 12.53 14.46 -5.36
C HIS A 22 11.17 14.11 -4.77
N MET A 23 10.19 13.94 -5.65
CA MET A 23 8.84 13.56 -5.25
C MET A 23 8.93 12.22 -4.54
N MET A 24 8.49 12.20 -3.28
CA MET A 24 8.51 10.99 -2.48
C MET A 24 7.22 10.20 -2.69
N ILE A 25 7.37 8.91 -2.92
CA ILE A 25 6.27 7.96 -3.04
C ILE A 25 6.35 6.98 -1.87
N PHE A 26 5.21 6.70 -1.25
CA PHE A 26 5.04 5.66 -0.28
C PHE A 26 4.26 4.50 -0.93
N GLU A 27 4.90 3.35 -1.08
CA GLU A 27 4.29 2.09 -1.47
C GLU A 27 3.65 1.45 -0.24
N THR A 28 2.32 1.38 -0.19
CA THR A 28 1.63 0.88 1.00
C THR A 28 1.34 -0.62 0.98
N HIS A 29 1.54 -1.29 -0.17
CA HIS A 29 1.25 -2.72 -0.28
C HIS A 29 2.03 -3.39 -1.41
N ALA A 30 3.07 -4.13 -1.07
CA ALA A 30 3.85 -4.96 -1.98
C ALA A 30 4.30 -6.26 -1.29
N HIS A 31 4.59 -7.30 -2.08
CA HIS A 31 5.06 -8.60 -1.61
C HIS A 31 6.45 -8.89 -2.20
N TYR A 32 7.47 -8.16 -1.78
CA TYR A 32 8.84 -8.35 -2.25
C TYR A 32 9.50 -9.63 -1.73
N ASP A 33 8.88 -10.34 -0.77
CA ASP A 33 9.24 -11.69 -0.36
C ASP A 33 8.80 -12.77 -1.35
N ASP A 34 7.90 -12.44 -2.31
CA ASP A 34 7.41 -13.37 -3.33
C ASP A 34 8.57 -13.93 -4.19
N PRO A 35 8.58 -15.26 -4.50
CA PRO A 35 9.58 -15.90 -5.35
C PRO A 35 9.75 -15.28 -6.73
N ALA A 36 8.74 -14.58 -7.26
CA ALA A 36 8.85 -13.85 -8.52
C ALA A 36 9.98 -12.80 -8.53
N PHE A 37 10.49 -12.41 -7.36
CA PHE A 37 11.59 -11.46 -7.21
C PHE A 37 12.94 -12.12 -6.93
N ASP A 38 13.04 -13.43 -6.76
CA ASP A 38 14.27 -14.10 -6.30
C ASP A 38 15.50 -13.76 -7.13
N GLU A 39 15.34 -13.63 -8.46
CA GLU A 39 16.47 -13.39 -9.37
C GLU A 39 17.06 -11.98 -9.24
N ASP A 40 16.26 -10.96 -8.90
CA ASP A 40 16.68 -9.56 -8.96
C ASP A 40 16.21 -8.70 -7.78
N ARG A 41 15.62 -9.31 -6.73
CA ARG A 41 15.06 -8.61 -5.56
C ARG A 41 16.00 -7.53 -5.01
N GLU A 42 17.27 -7.88 -4.78
CA GLU A 42 18.22 -6.95 -4.17
C GLU A 42 18.49 -5.73 -5.08
N SER A 43 18.76 -5.98 -6.34
CA SER A 43 19.03 -4.90 -7.31
C SER A 43 17.81 -4.00 -7.55
N LEU A 44 16.60 -4.60 -7.54
CA LEU A 44 15.35 -3.86 -7.65
C LEU A 44 15.10 -2.99 -6.43
N LEU A 45 15.25 -3.55 -5.22
CA LEU A 45 15.00 -2.82 -3.97
C LEU A 45 15.97 -1.65 -3.80
N LEU A 46 17.26 -1.83 -4.12
CA LEU A 46 18.25 -0.75 -4.06
C LEU A 46 17.93 0.42 -5.01
N LYS A 47 17.26 0.15 -6.12
CA LYS A 47 16.86 1.16 -7.09
C LYS A 47 15.65 2.00 -6.63
N LEU A 48 14.77 1.48 -5.78
CA LEU A 48 13.52 2.15 -5.40
C LEU A 48 13.73 3.55 -4.81
N PRO A 49 14.63 3.78 -3.83
CA PRO A 49 14.88 5.11 -3.30
C PRO A 49 15.44 6.10 -4.33
N GLU A 50 16.25 5.63 -5.30
CA GLU A 50 16.80 6.44 -6.39
C GLU A 50 15.70 6.96 -7.31
N GLU A 51 14.61 6.21 -7.45
CA GLU A 51 13.43 6.54 -8.27
C GLU A 51 12.31 7.21 -7.45
N GLY A 52 12.61 7.66 -6.21
CA GLY A 52 11.70 8.41 -5.36
C GLY A 52 10.74 7.57 -4.50
N ILE A 53 10.81 6.23 -4.55
CA ILE A 53 10.04 5.35 -3.66
C ILE A 53 10.82 5.23 -2.34
N THR A 54 10.48 6.09 -1.38
CA THR A 54 11.28 6.26 -0.17
C THR A 54 10.74 5.50 1.03
N ARG A 55 9.55 4.89 0.92
CA ARG A 55 8.97 3.98 1.91
C ARG A 55 8.17 2.89 1.22
N VAL A 56 8.29 1.67 1.75
CA VAL A 56 7.59 0.49 1.27
C VAL A 56 7.08 -0.29 2.47
N VAL A 57 5.83 -0.71 2.45
CA VAL A 57 5.32 -1.75 3.35
C VAL A 57 5.34 -3.08 2.58
N ASN A 58 6.21 -3.99 3.00
CA ASN A 58 6.15 -5.38 2.55
C ASN A 58 5.09 -6.10 3.37
N VAL A 59 4.08 -6.61 2.69
CA VAL A 59 2.88 -7.13 3.33
C VAL A 59 2.94 -8.64 3.43
N ALA A 60 2.81 -9.16 4.65
CA ALA A 60 2.76 -10.59 4.88
C ALA A 60 1.41 -11.17 4.47
N ALA A 61 1.42 -12.34 3.81
CA ALA A 61 0.23 -13.10 3.45
C ALA A 61 0.19 -14.48 4.12
N SER A 62 1.26 -14.90 4.81
CA SER A 62 1.38 -16.21 5.48
C SER A 62 2.27 -16.11 6.70
N LEU A 63 2.30 -17.15 7.54
CA LEU A 63 3.23 -17.23 8.68
C LEU A 63 4.71 -17.16 8.26
N LYS A 64 5.05 -17.75 7.13
CA LYS A 64 6.38 -17.58 6.53
C LYS A 64 6.59 -16.15 6.09
N GLY A 65 5.61 -15.58 5.39
CA GLY A 65 5.62 -14.19 4.93
C GLY A 65 5.80 -13.18 6.06
N CYS A 66 5.26 -13.45 7.26
CA CYS A 66 5.49 -12.60 8.44
C CYS A 66 6.99 -12.50 8.81
N ARG A 67 7.72 -13.61 8.74
CA ARG A 67 9.17 -13.63 9.01
C ARG A 67 9.94 -12.98 7.88
N ASP A 68 9.66 -13.35 6.64
CA ASP A 68 10.35 -12.86 5.45
C ASP A 68 10.18 -11.33 5.28
N SER A 69 8.96 -10.82 5.50
CA SER A 69 8.67 -9.37 5.46
C SER A 69 9.45 -8.61 6.54
N LEU A 70 9.52 -9.16 7.75
CA LEU A 70 10.28 -8.54 8.83
C LEU A 70 11.79 -8.58 8.56
N ASP A 71 12.31 -9.66 8.00
CA ASP A 71 13.71 -9.78 7.61
C ASP A 71 14.09 -8.78 6.52
N LEU A 72 13.23 -8.60 5.51
CA LEU A 72 13.42 -7.54 4.51
C LEU A 72 13.39 -6.15 5.14
N ALA A 73 12.43 -5.90 6.03
CA ALA A 73 12.31 -4.62 6.71
C ALA A 73 13.53 -4.29 7.59
N LYS A 74 14.14 -5.30 8.23
CA LYS A 74 15.37 -5.15 8.99
C LYS A 74 16.62 -4.94 8.10
N LYS A 75 16.60 -5.48 6.88
CA LYS A 75 17.71 -5.34 5.93
C LYS A 75 17.75 -3.95 5.25
N TYR A 76 16.59 -3.32 5.03
CA TYR A 76 16.48 -2.05 4.29
C TYR A 76 15.76 -0.97 5.12
N ASP A 77 16.40 0.17 5.30
CA ASP A 77 15.89 1.25 6.17
C ASP A 77 14.52 1.80 5.74
N PHE A 78 14.25 1.80 4.43
CA PHE A 78 13.00 2.33 3.85
C PHE A 78 11.88 1.29 3.74
N ILE A 79 12.15 0.02 4.09
CA ILE A 79 11.15 -1.06 4.11
C ILE A 79 10.61 -1.25 5.53
N TYR A 80 9.31 -1.45 5.61
CA TYR A 80 8.53 -1.77 6.81
C TYR A 80 7.74 -3.04 6.55
N ALA A 81 7.24 -3.69 7.59
CA ALA A 81 6.50 -4.93 7.49
C ALA A 81 5.08 -4.80 8.04
N SER A 82 4.15 -5.54 7.49
CA SER A 82 2.93 -5.92 8.19
C SER A 82 3.01 -7.37 8.66
N ILE A 83 2.21 -7.72 9.65
CA ILE A 83 2.09 -9.08 10.20
C ILE A 83 0.65 -9.52 10.09
N GLY A 84 0.41 -10.60 9.36
CA GLY A 84 -0.93 -11.15 9.16
C GLY A 84 -0.91 -12.36 8.24
N VAL A 85 -2.05 -13.05 8.16
CA VAL A 85 -2.25 -14.21 7.29
C VAL A 85 -3.48 -13.97 6.43
N HIS A 86 -3.26 -14.00 5.12
CA HIS A 86 -4.28 -13.84 4.09
C HIS A 86 -5.37 -14.92 4.23
N PRO A 87 -6.63 -14.62 3.93
CA PRO A 87 -7.73 -15.58 4.08
C PRO A 87 -7.48 -16.94 3.43
N SER A 88 -6.80 -17.01 2.28
CA SER A 88 -6.49 -18.30 1.62
C SER A 88 -5.49 -19.18 2.38
N ASP A 89 -4.72 -18.62 3.31
CA ASP A 89 -3.68 -19.32 4.07
C ASP A 89 -4.10 -19.62 5.52
N THR A 90 -5.35 -19.33 5.88
CA THR A 90 -5.83 -19.48 7.27
C THR A 90 -6.23 -20.92 7.65
N GLY A 91 -6.23 -21.86 6.69
CA GLY A 91 -6.77 -23.21 6.91
C GLY A 91 -6.08 -24.01 8.02
N GLU A 92 -4.79 -23.81 8.21
CA GLU A 92 -3.98 -24.53 9.20
C GLU A 92 -3.54 -23.65 10.39
N LEU A 93 -4.03 -22.39 10.46
CA LEU A 93 -3.69 -21.50 11.56
C LEU A 93 -4.15 -22.05 12.92
N THR A 94 -3.30 -21.84 13.93
CA THR A 94 -3.54 -22.20 15.32
C THR A 94 -3.50 -20.98 16.24
N ASP A 95 -4.00 -21.14 17.46
CA ASP A 95 -3.91 -20.09 18.48
C ASP A 95 -2.46 -19.77 18.86
N ASP A 96 -1.56 -20.74 18.78
CA ASP A 96 -0.11 -20.53 19.00
C ASP A 96 0.50 -19.66 17.89
N ASP A 97 0.05 -19.82 16.65
CA ASP A 97 0.47 -18.96 15.54
C ASP A 97 -0.03 -17.52 15.70
N LEU A 98 -1.28 -17.35 16.17
CA LEU A 98 -1.80 -16.04 16.51
C LEU A 98 -1.00 -15.37 17.63
N ALA A 99 -0.66 -16.12 18.69
CA ALA A 99 0.17 -15.63 19.78
C ALA A 99 1.59 -15.25 19.30
N PHE A 100 2.17 -16.02 18.38
CA PHE A 100 3.45 -15.70 17.75
C PHE A 100 3.36 -14.39 16.95
N MET A 101 2.34 -14.21 16.12
CA MET A 101 2.11 -12.97 15.35
C MET A 101 1.91 -11.77 16.28
N GLU A 102 1.12 -11.93 17.34
CA GLU A 102 0.91 -10.86 18.32
C GLU A 102 2.20 -10.46 19.02
N LYS A 103 3.07 -11.43 19.35
CA LYS A 103 4.39 -11.16 19.90
C LYS A 103 5.24 -10.34 18.94
N LEU A 104 5.31 -10.69 17.65
CA LEU A 104 6.03 -9.90 16.64
C LEU A 104 5.48 -8.47 16.56
N CYS A 105 4.15 -8.31 16.54
CA CYS A 105 3.51 -7.00 16.51
C CYS A 105 3.90 -6.14 17.73
N ARG A 106 4.04 -6.73 18.93
CA ARG A 106 4.42 -6.00 20.15
C ARG A 106 5.90 -5.64 20.21
N GLU A 107 6.76 -6.59 19.86
CA GLU A 107 8.22 -6.43 19.99
C GLU A 107 8.81 -5.59 18.87
N GLU A 108 8.25 -5.68 17.68
CA GLU A 108 8.79 -5.06 16.45
C GLU A 108 7.95 -3.89 15.95
N ALA A 109 7.00 -3.37 16.73
CA ALA A 109 6.21 -2.21 16.36
C ALA A 109 7.09 -0.97 16.11
N LEU A 110 6.73 -0.17 15.11
CA LEU A 110 7.44 1.08 14.77
C LEU A 110 7.54 2.02 15.98
N GLN A 111 6.49 2.11 16.80
CA GLN A 111 6.45 2.93 18.01
C GLN A 111 7.43 2.46 19.09
N GLN A 112 7.92 1.21 19.00
CA GLN A 112 8.95 0.64 19.86
C GLN A 112 10.35 0.69 19.23
N GLY A 113 10.50 1.36 18.09
CA GLY A 113 11.73 1.44 17.32
C GLY A 113 11.96 0.25 16.37
N GLY A 114 10.96 -0.61 16.20
CA GLY A 114 10.96 -1.70 15.23
C GLY A 114 10.49 -1.32 13.84
N LYS A 115 10.04 -2.30 13.07
CA LYS A 115 9.70 -2.17 11.66
C LYS A 115 8.27 -2.58 11.31
N VAL A 116 7.48 -3.09 12.26
CA VAL A 116 6.09 -3.49 12.04
C VAL A 116 5.17 -2.28 12.13
N VAL A 117 4.36 -2.06 11.10
CA VAL A 117 3.50 -0.87 10.96
C VAL A 117 2.01 -1.20 10.88
N ALA A 118 1.63 -2.47 10.64
CA ALA A 118 0.23 -2.87 10.50
C ALA A 118 0.01 -4.35 10.82
N VAL A 119 -1.24 -4.70 11.08
CA VAL A 119 -1.74 -6.07 11.01
C VAL A 119 -2.39 -6.28 9.65
N GLY A 120 -1.87 -7.22 8.89
CA GLY A 120 -2.35 -7.53 7.54
C GLY A 120 -1.29 -8.25 6.72
N GLU A 121 -1.71 -8.81 5.63
CA GLU A 121 -3.00 -8.76 4.96
C GLU A 121 -3.98 -9.74 5.62
N ILE A 122 -5.16 -9.27 6.00
CA ILE A 122 -6.20 -10.08 6.64
C ILE A 122 -7.56 -9.78 6.01
N GLY A 123 -8.52 -10.68 6.12
CA GLY A 123 -9.85 -10.42 5.58
C GLY A 123 -10.54 -11.68 5.05
N LEU A 124 -11.27 -11.51 3.94
CA LEU A 124 -12.06 -12.57 3.32
C LEU A 124 -11.83 -12.65 1.80
N ASP A 125 -11.64 -13.86 1.28
CA ASP A 125 -11.56 -14.16 -0.15
C ASP A 125 -12.52 -15.31 -0.50
N TYR A 126 -13.63 -14.99 -1.15
CA TYR A 126 -14.61 -15.97 -1.57
C TYR A 126 -14.48 -16.38 -3.04
N TYR A 127 -13.52 -15.80 -3.74
CA TYR A 127 -13.23 -16.17 -5.13
C TYR A 127 -12.66 -17.59 -5.22
N TRP A 128 -11.68 -17.90 -4.37
CA TRP A 128 -11.10 -19.23 -4.30
C TRP A 128 -11.94 -20.19 -3.44
N ASN A 129 -12.68 -19.64 -2.44
CA ASN A 129 -13.52 -20.36 -1.50
C ASN A 129 -12.79 -21.49 -0.72
N GLU A 130 -11.50 -21.31 -0.50
CA GLU A 130 -10.62 -22.16 0.29
C GLU A 130 -9.72 -21.27 1.16
N PRO A 131 -9.59 -21.59 2.46
CA PRO A 131 -10.38 -22.54 3.23
C PRO A 131 -11.86 -22.12 3.35
N ASP A 132 -12.67 -22.95 4.00
CA ASP A 132 -14.10 -22.67 4.26
C ASP A 132 -14.31 -21.27 4.82
N ARG A 133 -15.42 -20.62 4.45
CA ARG A 133 -15.73 -19.24 4.83
C ARG A 133 -15.75 -19.00 6.33
N GLU A 134 -16.25 -19.97 7.11
CA GLU A 134 -16.28 -19.85 8.57
C GLU A 134 -14.88 -19.88 9.19
N ILE A 135 -13.94 -20.61 8.56
CA ILE A 135 -12.52 -20.59 8.96
C ILE A 135 -11.93 -19.22 8.65
N GLN A 136 -12.17 -18.68 7.45
CA GLN A 136 -11.72 -17.34 7.09
C GLN A 136 -12.26 -16.27 8.05
N LYS A 137 -13.57 -16.31 8.36
CA LYS A 137 -14.22 -15.39 9.30
C LYS A 137 -13.59 -15.46 10.69
N LYS A 138 -13.47 -16.66 11.26
CA LYS A 138 -12.83 -16.89 12.56
C LYS A 138 -11.47 -16.19 12.65
N TRP A 139 -10.62 -16.39 11.64
CA TRP A 139 -9.27 -15.85 11.66
C TRP A 139 -9.22 -14.35 11.30
N PHE A 140 -10.16 -13.85 10.52
CA PHE A 140 -10.32 -12.42 10.31
C PHE A 140 -10.65 -11.71 11.61
N GLU A 141 -11.63 -12.20 12.37
CA GLU A 141 -12.00 -11.69 13.70
C GLU A 141 -10.81 -11.75 14.67
N ALA A 142 -10.15 -12.89 14.78
CA ALA A 142 -9.01 -13.07 15.68
C ALA A 142 -7.85 -12.10 15.38
N GLN A 143 -7.56 -11.86 14.11
CA GLN A 143 -6.51 -10.94 13.69
C GLN A 143 -6.93 -9.45 13.85
N MET A 144 -8.21 -9.10 13.67
CA MET A 144 -8.70 -7.76 14.04
C MET A 144 -8.53 -7.47 15.54
N GLU A 145 -8.86 -8.45 16.39
CA GLU A 145 -8.66 -8.32 17.84
C GLU A 145 -7.17 -8.25 18.23
N MET A 146 -6.30 -8.98 17.51
CA MET A 146 -4.85 -8.84 17.64
C MET A 146 -4.40 -7.41 17.31
N ALA A 147 -4.91 -6.83 16.22
CA ALA A 147 -4.60 -5.44 15.83
C ALA A 147 -5.03 -4.45 16.91
N ARG A 148 -6.23 -4.63 17.49
CA ARG A 148 -6.71 -3.82 18.60
C ARG A 148 -5.78 -3.88 19.80
N ARG A 149 -5.37 -5.08 20.24
CA ARG A 149 -4.47 -5.28 21.39
C ARG A 149 -3.05 -4.76 21.16
N THR A 150 -2.62 -4.68 19.90
CA THR A 150 -1.27 -4.21 19.52
C THR A 150 -1.26 -2.76 19.09
N HIS A 151 -2.42 -2.11 18.97
CA HIS A 151 -2.59 -0.73 18.51
C HIS A 151 -2.02 -0.46 17.11
N LEU A 152 -2.08 -1.46 16.23
CA LEU A 152 -1.64 -1.37 14.85
C LEU A 152 -2.84 -1.23 13.91
N PRO A 153 -2.75 -0.43 12.84
CA PRO A 153 -3.81 -0.33 11.83
C PRO A 153 -3.95 -1.62 11.03
N LEU A 154 -5.09 -1.78 10.38
CA LEU A 154 -5.45 -2.94 9.57
C LEU A 154 -5.07 -2.74 8.10
N ILE A 155 -4.66 -3.82 7.43
CA ILE A 155 -4.64 -3.93 5.96
C ILE A 155 -5.66 -5.02 5.59
N ILE A 156 -6.79 -4.58 5.01
CA ILE A 156 -7.95 -5.43 4.74
C ILE A 156 -7.98 -5.89 3.31
N HIS A 157 -7.97 -7.21 3.13
CA HIS A 157 -8.31 -7.89 1.89
C HIS A 157 -9.81 -8.20 1.85
N SER A 158 -10.45 -7.95 0.71
CA SER A 158 -11.83 -8.36 0.48
C SER A 158 -12.07 -8.67 -0.99
N ARG A 159 -12.38 -9.92 -1.30
CA ARG A 159 -12.66 -10.35 -2.67
C ARG A 159 -13.90 -11.23 -2.72
N ASP A 160 -14.91 -10.79 -3.47
CA ASP A 160 -16.23 -11.43 -3.58
C ASP A 160 -16.92 -11.67 -2.22
N ALA A 161 -16.52 -10.92 -1.17
CA ALA A 161 -16.91 -11.08 0.23
C ALA A 161 -17.45 -9.79 0.86
N ALA A 162 -17.86 -8.82 0.05
CA ALA A 162 -18.18 -7.45 0.47
C ALA A 162 -19.10 -7.37 1.70
N LYS A 163 -20.21 -8.15 1.69
CA LYS A 163 -21.20 -8.11 2.78
C LYS A 163 -20.59 -8.59 4.09
N ASP A 164 -20.02 -9.80 4.08
CA ASP A 164 -19.48 -10.41 5.31
C ASP A 164 -18.28 -9.61 5.83
N THR A 165 -17.46 -9.03 4.93
CA THR A 165 -16.37 -8.13 5.34
C THR A 165 -16.92 -6.92 6.11
N VAL A 166 -17.93 -6.23 5.57
CA VAL A 166 -18.52 -5.07 6.24
C VAL A 166 -19.19 -5.45 7.55
N ASP A 167 -19.99 -6.53 7.55
CA ASP A 167 -20.72 -6.97 8.75
C ASP A 167 -19.73 -7.28 9.90
N LEU A 168 -18.67 -8.06 9.65
CA LEU A 168 -17.66 -8.37 10.66
C LEU A 168 -16.87 -7.14 11.10
N MET A 169 -16.48 -6.26 10.18
CA MET A 169 -15.78 -5.03 10.54
C MET A 169 -16.64 -4.09 11.41
N GLN A 170 -17.95 -4.04 11.18
CA GLN A 170 -18.87 -3.28 12.01
C GLN A 170 -19.09 -3.95 13.38
N GLU A 171 -19.32 -5.25 13.41
CA GLU A 171 -19.53 -6.04 14.64
C GLU A 171 -18.31 -5.94 15.58
N HIS A 172 -17.10 -6.00 15.00
CA HIS A 172 -15.85 -5.89 15.76
C HIS A 172 -15.33 -4.44 15.87
N HIS A 173 -16.15 -3.44 15.57
CA HIS A 173 -15.77 -2.02 15.70
C HIS A 173 -14.42 -1.68 15.06
N ALA A 174 -14.14 -2.21 13.85
CA ALA A 174 -12.87 -2.03 13.16
C ALA A 174 -12.55 -0.55 12.89
N GLY A 175 -13.55 0.33 12.81
CA GLY A 175 -13.36 1.78 12.69
C GLY A 175 -12.60 2.42 13.85
N GLU A 176 -12.61 1.83 15.05
CA GLU A 176 -11.82 2.28 16.19
C GLU A 176 -10.32 1.92 16.06
N ILE A 177 -10.02 0.89 15.26
CA ILE A 177 -8.64 0.49 14.92
C ILE A 177 -8.13 1.32 13.76
N GLY A 178 -8.95 1.45 12.70
CA GLY A 178 -8.60 2.10 11.45
C GLY A 178 -7.71 1.24 10.56
N GLY A 179 -7.45 1.71 9.34
CA GLY A 179 -6.61 0.96 8.41
C GLY A 179 -6.85 1.32 6.96
N ILE A 180 -6.45 0.39 6.10
CA ILE A 180 -6.55 0.49 4.64
C ILE A 180 -7.40 -0.68 4.14
N VAL A 181 -8.40 -0.41 3.30
CA VAL A 181 -8.99 -1.43 2.42
C VAL A 181 -8.12 -1.47 1.17
N HIS A 182 -7.27 -2.49 1.10
CA HIS A 182 -6.31 -2.65 0.02
C HIS A 182 -7.00 -3.09 -1.27
N CYS A 183 -6.39 -2.79 -2.40
CA CYS A 183 -6.82 -3.16 -3.77
C CYS A 183 -8.33 -2.96 -4.00
N TYR A 184 -8.83 -1.77 -3.56
CA TYR A 184 -10.26 -1.51 -3.57
C TYR A 184 -10.87 -1.68 -4.97
N SER A 185 -11.89 -2.51 -5.10
CA SER A 185 -12.49 -2.85 -6.39
C SER A 185 -14.03 -2.87 -6.40
N TYR A 186 -14.66 -2.48 -5.30
CA TYR A 186 -16.11 -2.45 -5.14
C TYR A 186 -16.75 -1.15 -5.68
N SER A 187 -18.02 -0.91 -5.33
CA SER A 187 -18.78 0.26 -5.77
C SER A 187 -18.56 1.49 -4.90
N VAL A 188 -19.07 2.64 -5.39
CA VAL A 188 -19.08 3.90 -4.62
C VAL A 188 -19.93 3.77 -3.34
N GLU A 189 -21.05 3.04 -3.39
CA GLU A 189 -21.92 2.84 -2.22
C GLU A 189 -21.17 2.12 -1.10
N LEU A 190 -20.39 1.08 -1.45
CA LEU A 190 -19.59 0.36 -0.47
C LEU A 190 -18.40 1.21 0.02
N ALA A 191 -17.80 2.01 -0.87
CA ALA A 191 -16.76 2.95 -0.47
C ALA A 191 -17.24 3.93 0.60
N ARG A 192 -18.50 4.38 0.51
CA ARG A 192 -19.10 5.25 1.55
C ARG A 192 -19.10 4.56 2.92
N THR A 193 -19.48 3.29 2.98
CA THR A 193 -19.48 2.52 4.24
C THR A 193 -18.09 2.45 4.88
N PHE A 194 -17.05 2.18 4.09
CA PHE A 194 -15.69 2.18 4.61
C PHE A 194 -15.18 3.58 4.98
N LEU A 195 -15.59 4.62 4.24
CA LEU A 195 -15.31 6.02 4.60
C LEU A 195 -15.94 6.39 5.96
N ASP A 196 -17.19 5.99 6.19
CA ASP A 196 -17.90 6.24 7.45
C ASP A 196 -17.23 5.53 8.63
N MET A 197 -16.58 4.40 8.40
CA MET A 197 -15.70 3.72 9.36
C MET A 197 -14.30 4.35 9.47
N GLY A 198 -13.98 5.36 8.67
CA GLY A 198 -12.70 6.09 8.72
C GLY A 198 -11.55 5.48 7.93
N PHE A 199 -11.77 4.39 7.19
CA PHE A 199 -10.73 3.68 6.44
C PHE A 199 -10.16 4.50 5.27
N TYR A 200 -8.92 4.16 4.90
CA TYR A 200 -8.25 4.59 3.68
C TYR A 200 -8.43 3.53 2.58
N PHE A 201 -8.14 3.93 1.34
CA PHE A 201 -8.34 3.09 0.16
C PHE A 201 -7.03 2.92 -0.58
N GLY A 202 -6.57 1.69 -0.70
CA GLY A 202 -5.46 1.31 -1.54
C GLY A 202 -5.86 1.35 -3.01
N ILE A 203 -5.21 2.19 -3.79
CA ILE A 203 -5.44 2.33 -5.22
C ILE A 203 -4.18 1.94 -5.97
N GLY A 204 -4.28 0.84 -6.71
CA GLY A 204 -3.19 0.25 -7.48
C GLY A 204 -3.40 0.29 -8.99
N GLY A 205 -2.63 -0.54 -9.70
CA GLY A 205 -2.57 -0.58 -11.16
C GLY A 205 -3.91 -0.74 -11.89
N VAL A 206 -4.89 -1.36 -11.24
CA VAL A 206 -6.24 -1.60 -11.79
C VAL A 206 -6.93 -0.31 -12.24
N VAL A 207 -6.66 0.84 -11.60
CA VAL A 207 -7.23 2.13 -11.99
C VAL A 207 -6.88 2.55 -13.42
N THR A 208 -5.79 2.02 -13.96
CA THR A 208 -5.32 2.31 -15.33
C THR A 208 -5.94 1.38 -16.39
N PHE A 209 -6.67 0.33 -15.98
CA PHE A 209 -7.18 -0.67 -16.92
C PHE A 209 -8.38 -0.15 -17.72
N GLY A 210 -8.48 -0.57 -18.98
CA GLY A 210 -9.61 -0.17 -19.84
C GLY A 210 -10.98 -0.62 -19.32
N ASN A 211 -11.05 -1.69 -18.53
CA ASN A 211 -12.25 -2.16 -17.82
C ASN A 211 -12.37 -1.62 -16.39
N GLY A 212 -11.47 -0.75 -15.95
CA GLY A 212 -11.43 -0.13 -14.61
C GLY A 212 -12.44 1.01 -14.39
N ARG A 213 -13.46 1.15 -15.25
CA ARG A 213 -14.42 2.26 -15.19
C ARG A 213 -15.09 2.41 -13.81
N LYS A 214 -15.47 1.30 -13.19
CA LYS A 214 -16.08 1.30 -11.85
C LYS A 214 -15.11 1.88 -10.80
N LEU A 215 -13.85 1.47 -10.82
CA LEU A 215 -12.83 2.01 -9.92
C LEU A 215 -12.53 3.49 -10.21
N ALA A 216 -12.57 3.90 -11.47
CA ALA A 216 -12.40 5.31 -11.82
C ALA A 216 -13.52 6.19 -11.23
N GLU A 217 -14.76 5.71 -11.19
CA GLU A 217 -15.88 6.39 -10.52
C GLU A 217 -15.67 6.48 -9.01
N VAL A 218 -15.17 5.41 -8.39
CA VAL A 218 -14.80 5.40 -6.97
C VAL A 218 -13.69 6.41 -6.68
N VAL A 219 -12.62 6.41 -7.48
CA VAL A 219 -11.51 7.37 -7.30
C VAL A 219 -11.99 8.81 -7.42
N LYS A 220 -12.89 9.12 -8.35
CA LYS A 220 -13.51 10.47 -8.47
C LYS A 220 -14.30 10.84 -7.22
N TYR A 221 -15.01 9.88 -6.62
CA TYR A 221 -15.84 10.09 -5.43
C TYR A 221 -15.02 10.26 -4.15
N LEU A 222 -13.98 9.43 -3.94
CA LEU A 222 -13.18 9.45 -2.72
C LEU A 222 -12.48 10.80 -2.51
N PRO A 223 -12.44 11.36 -1.29
CA PRO A 223 -11.51 12.46 -1.00
C PRO A 223 -10.07 11.98 -1.17
N LEU A 224 -9.19 12.83 -1.72
CA LEU A 224 -7.79 12.48 -1.95
C LEU A 224 -7.07 12.13 -0.63
N GLU A 225 -7.49 12.75 0.46
CA GLU A 225 -7.01 12.54 1.83
C GLU A 225 -7.35 11.15 2.39
N LYS A 226 -8.07 10.33 1.63
CA LYS A 226 -8.42 8.94 1.97
C LYS A 226 -7.84 7.93 0.99
N ILE A 227 -7.05 8.36 0.02
CA ILE A 227 -6.39 7.49 -0.96
C ILE A 227 -4.94 7.27 -0.55
N VAL A 228 -4.45 6.04 -0.66
CA VAL A 228 -3.04 5.67 -0.62
C VAL A 228 -2.64 4.94 -1.90
N LEU A 229 -1.36 5.01 -2.26
CA LEU A 229 -0.81 4.36 -3.45
C LEU A 229 -0.26 3.00 -3.09
N GLU A 230 -0.55 2.01 -3.93
CA GLU A 230 -0.03 0.66 -3.78
C GLU A 230 0.20 0.00 -5.14
N THR A 231 0.93 -1.11 -5.16
CA THR A 231 1.11 -1.91 -6.37
C THR A 231 0.47 -3.27 -6.30
N ASP A 232 0.43 -3.90 -5.14
CA ASP A 232 0.17 -5.33 -4.98
C ASP A 232 1.18 -6.18 -5.77
N SER A 233 2.45 -5.70 -5.81
CA SER A 233 3.54 -6.38 -6.53
C SER A 233 3.80 -7.78 -5.97
N PRO A 234 4.01 -8.77 -6.85
CA PRO A 234 4.34 -8.73 -8.28
C PRO A 234 3.15 -8.65 -9.24
N TYR A 235 1.92 -8.51 -8.73
CA TYR A 235 0.66 -8.61 -9.48
C TYR A 235 0.21 -7.24 -10.02
N LEU A 236 -0.85 -7.23 -10.82
CA LEU A 236 -1.67 -6.06 -11.21
C LEU A 236 -0.92 -4.89 -11.85
N SER A 237 0.14 -5.17 -12.64
CA SER A 237 0.90 -4.13 -13.36
C SER A 237 -0.02 -3.15 -14.10
N PRO A 238 0.18 -1.82 -13.93
CA PRO A 238 -0.61 -0.81 -14.62
C PRO A 238 -0.31 -0.77 -16.13
N VAL A 239 -1.18 -0.11 -16.90
CA VAL A 239 -0.85 0.31 -18.26
C VAL A 239 0.27 1.36 -18.19
N PRO A 240 1.33 1.29 -19.04
CA PRO A 240 1.48 0.42 -20.22
C PRO A 240 2.12 -0.96 -19.93
N ASN A 241 2.40 -1.29 -18.68
CA ASN A 241 3.18 -2.48 -18.31
C ASN A 241 2.33 -3.73 -18.04
N ARG A 242 1.06 -3.76 -18.43
CA ARG A 242 0.19 -4.93 -18.23
C ARG A 242 0.79 -6.23 -18.75
N GLY A 243 0.62 -7.32 -17.98
CA GLY A 243 1.14 -8.64 -18.31
C GLY A 243 2.62 -8.86 -17.97
N LYS A 244 3.31 -7.84 -17.48
CA LYS A 244 4.66 -7.96 -16.92
C LYS A 244 4.59 -8.06 -15.39
N ARG A 245 5.66 -8.55 -14.75
CA ARG A 245 5.81 -8.47 -13.30
C ARG A 245 5.76 -7.01 -12.84
N ASN A 246 4.92 -6.73 -11.83
CA ASN A 246 4.80 -5.40 -11.25
C ASN A 246 5.92 -5.10 -10.26
N SER A 247 6.12 -3.82 -9.97
CA SER A 247 6.98 -3.32 -8.89
C SER A 247 6.58 -1.88 -8.55
N SER A 248 7.04 -1.36 -7.42
CA SER A 248 6.78 0.02 -6.99
C SER A 248 7.24 1.08 -8.00
N LEU A 249 8.16 0.74 -8.92
CA LEU A 249 8.56 1.61 -10.04
C LEU A 249 7.39 1.99 -10.97
N ASN A 250 6.27 1.28 -10.86
CA ASN A 250 5.06 1.56 -11.64
C ASN A 250 4.08 2.52 -10.95
N LEU A 251 4.32 2.92 -9.70
CA LEU A 251 3.44 3.85 -8.97
C LEU A 251 3.24 5.21 -9.65
N PRO A 252 4.22 5.79 -10.37
CA PRO A 252 3.98 7.02 -11.11
C PRO A 252 2.85 6.91 -12.15
N TYR A 253 2.63 5.74 -12.76
CA TYR A 253 1.49 5.55 -13.69
C TYR A 253 0.15 5.53 -12.95
N VAL A 254 0.11 4.97 -11.74
CA VAL A 254 -1.08 4.98 -10.88
C VAL A 254 -1.39 6.40 -10.44
N ALA A 255 -0.38 7.13 -9.93
CA ALA A 255 -0.51 8.52 -9.51
C ALA A 255 -0.97 9.42 -10.67
N GLY A 256 -0.40 9.24 -11.87
CA GLY A 256 -0.80 9.96 -13.08
C GLY A 256 -2.27 9.72 -13.45
N LYS A 257 -2.75 8.47 -13.31
CA LYS A 257 -4.16 8.17 -13.58
C LYS A 257 -5.11 8.76 -12.54
N ILE A 258 -4.74 8.73 -11.26
CA ILE A 258 -5.52 9.40 -10.20
C ILE A 258 -5.56 10.90 -10.45
N ALA A 259 -4.43 11.51 -10.83
CA ALA A 259 -4.33 12.93 -11.15
C ALA A 259 -5.28 13.34 -12.29
N GLU A 260 -5.28 12.55 -13.39
CA GLU A 260 -6.22 12.72 -14.50
C GLU A 260 -7.68 12.69 -14.02
N LEU A 261 -8.05 11.69 -13.21
CA LEU A 261 -9.42 11.49 -12.72
C LEU A 261 -9.88 12.59 -11.77
N LYS A 262 -8.96 13.19 -11.02
CA LYS A 262 -9.22 14.25 -10.04
C LYS A 262 -8.95 15.66 -10.55
N GLU A 263 -8.49 15.80 -11.80
CA GLU A 263 -8.15 17.08 -12.42
C GLU A 263 -7.11 17.89 -11.61
N ILE A 264 -6.10 17.21 -11.09
CA ILE A 264 -4.97 17.75 -10.32
C ILE A 264 -3.65 17.26 -10.89
N THR A 265 -2.52 17.69 -10.32
CA THR A 265 -1.20 17.22 -10.80
C THR A 265 -0.78 15.90 -10.16
N PRO A 266 0.05 15.07 -10.82
CA PRO A 266 0.60 13.86 -10.21
C PRO A 266 1.39 14.14 -8.93
N GLU A 267 2.07 15.29 -8.85
CA GLU A 267 2.82 15.75 -7.69
C GLU A 267 1.90 15.94 -6.48
N GLN A 268 0.74 16.56 -6.68
CA GLN A 268 -0.27 16.73 -5.63
C GLN A 268 -0.79 15.36 -5.15
N VAL A 269 -1.03 14.42 -6.07
CA VAL A 269 -1.43 13.06 -5.68
C VAL A 269 -0.36 12.42 -4.83
N MET A 270 0.90 12.39 -5.28
CA MET A 270 2.00 11.77 -4.55
C MET A 270 2.21 12.41 -3.17
N GLN A 271 2.18 13.74 -3.09
CA GLN A 271 2.33 14.45 -1.83
C GLN A 271 1.24 14.10 -0.81
N VAL A 272 -0.03 14.14 -1.23
CA VAL A 272 -1.16 13.88 -0.33
C VAL A 272 -1.22 12.40 0.07
N THR A 273 -1.05 11.49 -0.87
CA THR A 273 -1.10 10.05 -0.60
C THR A 273 0.08 9.58 0.26
N PHE A 274 1.24 10.21 0.13
CA PHE A 274 2.39 9.99 1.03
C PHE A 274 2.05 10.40 2.47
N ALA A 275 1.50 11.59 2.66
CA ALA A 275 1.10 12.08 3.98
C ALA A 275 0.00 11.20 4.61
N ASN A 276 -0.95 10.71 3.79
CA ASN A 276 -1.98 9.77 4.23
C ASN A 276 -1.36 8.47 4.76
N ALA A 277 -0.40 7.90 4.02
CA ALA A 277 0.30 6.68 4.43
C ALA A 277 1.13 6.91 5.71
N GLU A 278 1.80 8.06 5.84
CA GLU A 278 2.49 8.42 7.08
C GLU A 278 1.54 8.52 8.27
N GLN A 279 0.36 9.06 8.06
CA GLN A 279 -0.63 9.21 9.11
C GLN A 279 -1.17 7.85 9.57
N ILE A 280 -1.56 6.98 8.65
CA ILE A 280 -2.17 5.69 9.01
C ILE A 280 -1.17 4.73 9.64
N TYR A 281 0.08 4.73 9.20
CA TYR A 281 1.13 3.87 9.74
C TYR A 281 1.91 4.49 10.93
N GLY A 282 1.53 5.69 11.37
CA GLY A 282 2.09 6.31 12.59
C GLY A 282 3.50 6.88 12.45
N PHE A 283 3.94 7.26 11.24
CA PHE A 283 5.23 7.92 11.00
C PHE A 283 5.26 9.38 11.43
N GLN A 284 4.11 10.01 11.56
CA GLN A 284 4.06 11.39 12.04
C GLN A 284 4.43 11.40 13.51
N LYS A 285 5.51 12.10 13.86
CA LYS A 285 5.82 12.38 15.27
C LYS A 285 4.60 13.04 15.90
N LYS A 286 4.05 12.47 16.97
CA LYS A 286 3.08 13.18 17.81
C LYS A 286 3.75 14.52 18.14
N LYS A 287 3.17 15.64 17.67
CA LYS A 287 3.56 16.96 18.16
C LYS A 287 3.36 16.93 19.66
N GLN A 288 4.48 16.92 20.40
CA GLN A 288 4.50 17.05 21.85
C GLN A 288 4.03 18.44 22.25
#